data_02df36e0850f8d828337284f8c7bfb21
#
_entry.id   02df36e0850f8d828337284f8c7bfb21
#
_cell.length_a   1.000
_cell.length_b   1.000
_cell.length_c   1.000
_cell.angle_alpha   90.00
_cell.angle_beta   90.00
_cell.angle_gamma   90.00
#
_symmetry.space_group_name_H-M   'P 1'
#
loop_
_entity.id
_entity.type
_entity.pdbx_description
1 polymer ?
#
loop_
_entity_poly.entity_id
_entity_poly.type
_entity_poly.pdbx_seq_one_letter_code
_entity_poly.pdbx_strand_id
1 'polypeptide(L)'
;MSLESLFSLATLGAGLLVVIGAALARGRLFAIFVGVLLTIQGLISVALFDYFEPIWPIYAYLQATVDLHFLSLARARMRPLWWRATVSVPGLFFAAGTMLALPWAVVDAFGVTPHFAWLAFVVAAWGVVQSIWTREEEIDLALDEATIERVRRHPRGKAGDKRPLRIVQITDPHLGPLMSVARLRRICERAVAREPDLILLTGDFLTMESQAAASILEDSLAPLAALEGKVFACLGNHDHEAPLLVRSALASAKVRLLVDEEAVVETPFGPVQLIGADFKFRGRKAHLEALSRAYPRRPGHLRVVMLHDPGAFRHLPADHGDLVLSGHTHGGQLGLLTLGLPWTFVSVFTPIPDHGFWARGKDRLYVHRGTGVYGFPLRVGVPAEESLLRVHVQREVP
;
A
#
# COMPACT_ATOMS: atom_id res chain seq x y z
N MET A 1 -40.87 11.59 15.68
CA MET A 1 -39.79 11.32 14.76
C MET A 1 -39.45 9.84 14.88
N SER A 2 -39.40 9.10 13.80
CA SER A 2 -38.98 7.68 13.82
C SER A 2 -37.52 7.53 14.24
N LEU A 3 -37.11 6.34 14.67
CA LEU A 3 -35.73 6.04 15.00
C LEU A 3 -34.82 6.19 13.77
N GLU A 4 -35.30 5.75 12.62
CA GLU A 4 -34.66 5.93 11.32
C GLU A 4 -34.41 7.41 10.99
N SER A 5 -35.47 8.28 11.16
CA SER A 5 -35.33 9.72 10.94
C SER A 5 -34.27 10.35 11.87
N LEU A 6 -34.24 9.91 13.15
CA LEU A 6 -33.24 10.38 14.11
C LEU A 6 -31.82 9.95 13.70
N PHE A 7 -31.65 8.68 13.32
CA PHE A 7 -30.37 8.15 12.85
C PHE A 7 -29.87 8.88 11.62
N SER A 8 -30.77 9.11 10.63
CA SER A 8 -30.46 9.81 9.37
C SER A 8 -29.98 11.24 9.64
N LEU A 9 -30.72 12.00 10.46
CA LEU A 9 -30.35 13.37 10.83
C LEU A 9 -29.03 13.41 11.62
N ALA A 10 -28.83 12.48 12.53
CA ALA A 10 -27.60 12.39 13.32
C ALA A 10 -26.38 12.09 12.42
N THR A 11 -26.51 11.13 11.48
CA THR A 11 -25.45 10.77 10.53
C THR A 11 -25.09 11.95 9.63
N LEU A 12 -26.09 12.62 9.03
CA LEU A 12 -25.85 13.78 8.16
C LEU A 12 -25.25 14.95 8.93
N GLY A 13 -25.77 15.23 10.15
CA GLY A 13 -25.27 16.31 11.02
C GLY A 13 -23.83 16.06 11.47
N ALA A 14 -23.51 14.85 11.90
CA ALA A 14 -22.16 14.46 12.29
C ALA A 14 -21.19 14.54 11.10
N GLY A 15 -21.56 13.99 9.93
CA GLY A 15 -20.76 14.08 8.71
C GLY A 15 -20.47 15.54 8.32
N LEU A 16 -21.47 16.45 8.40
CA LEU A 16 -21.26 17.88 8.13
C LEU A 16 -20.26 18.50 9.11
N LEU A 17 -20.36 18.20 10.40
CA LEU A 17 -19.40 18.68 11.41
C LEU A 17 -17.98 18.18 11.13
N VAL A 18 -17.82 16.94 10.71
CA VAL A 18 -16.51 16.38 10.32
C VAL A 18 -15.95 17.12 9.11
N VAL A 19 -16.77 17.39 8.09
CA VAL A 19 -16.33 18.13 6.89
C VAL A 19 -15.92 19.56 7.23
N ILE A 20 -16.67 20.25 8.10
CA ILE A 20 -16.31 21.59 8.60
C ILE A 20 -14.99 21.52 9.36
N GLY A 21 -14.82 20.57 10.27
CA GLY A 21 -13.58 20.37 11.02
C GLY A 21 -12.39 20.08 10.11
N ALA A 22 -12.59 19.26 9.07
CA ALA A 22 -11.59 18.96 8.06
C ALA A 22 -11.19 20.21 7.25
N ALA A 23 -12.16 21.04 6.85
CA ALA A 23 -11.92 22.29 6.12
C ALA A 23 -11.09 23.29 6.94
N LEU A 24 -11.44 23.44 8.22
CA LEU A 24 -10.75 24.37 9.13
C LEU A 24 -9.33 23.90 9.48
N ALA A 25 -9.13 22.60 9.62
CA ALA A 25 -7.85 22.06 10.09
C ALA A 25 -6.84 21.75 8.97
N ARG A 26 -7.29 21.30 7.79
CA ARG A 26 -6.42 20.85 6.68
C ARG A 26 -6.74 21.49 5.32
N GLY A 27 -7.82 22.24 5.23
CA GLY A 27 -8.18 22.98 4.03
C GLY A 27 -9.19 22.26 3.12
N ARG A 28 -9.54 22.95 2.02
CA ARG A 28 -10.69 22.59 1.17
C ARG A 28 -10.57 21.23 0.48
N LEU A 29 -9.38 20.89 -0.04
CA LEU A 29 -9.20 19.61 -0.77
C LEU A 29 -9.42 18.40 0.15
N PHE A 30 -8.89 18.46 1.36
CA PHE A 30 -9.10 17.41 2.34
C PHE A 30 -10.57 17.32 2.77
N ALA A 31 -11.24 18.47 2.97
CA ALA A 31 -12.67 18.51 3.29
C ALA A 31 -13.54 17.91 2.18
N ILE A 32 -13.23 18.19 0.91
CA ILE A 32 -13.93 17.58 -0.24
C ILE A 32 -13.75 16.07 -0.23
N PHE A 33 -12.53 15.59 -0.06
CA PHE A 33 -12.23 14.15 0.01
C PHE A 33 -13.03 13.46 1.12
N VAL A 34 -12.96 13.98 2.35
CA VAL A 34 -13.72 13.45 3.50
C VAL A 34 -15.22 13.54 3.26
N GLY A 35 -15.69 14.67 2.71
CA GLY A 35 -17.11 14.90 2.41
C GLY A 35 -17.67 13.87 1.43
N VAL A 36 -16.96 13.58 0.34
CA VAL A 36 -17.37 12.57 -0.65
C VAL A 36 -17.45 11.18 0.01
N LEU A 37 -16.42 10.80 0.77
CA LEU A 37 -16.39 9.49 1.43
C LEU A 37 -17.52 9.33 2.46
N LEU A 38 -17.71 10.31 3.35
CA LEU A 38 -18.75 10.27 4.37
C LEU A 38 -20.16 10.36 3.77
N THR A 39 -20.34 11.09 2.66
CA THR A 39 -21.63 11.13 1.96
C THR A 39 -21.99 9.75 1.41
N ILE A 40 -21.08 9.11 0.66
CA ILE A 40 -21.33 7.78 0.10
C ILE A 40 -21.58 6.77 1.22
N GLN A 41 -20.69 6.73 2.22
CA GLN A 41 -20.79 5.81 3.35
C GLN A 41 -22.08 6.04 4.16
N GLY A 42 -22.40 7.30 4.46
CA GLY A 42 -23.59 7.67 5.22
C GLY A 42 -24.90 7.34 4.49
N LEU A 43 -24.98 7.57 3.17
CA LEU A 43 -26.14 7.20 2.36
C LEU A 43 -26.39 5.68 2.38
N ILE A 44 -25.32 4.88 2.22
CA ILE A 44 -25.43 3.41 2.29
C ILE A 44 -25.85 2.99 3.71
N SER A 45 -25.27 3.61 4.75
CA SER A 45 -25.58 3.31 6.15
C SER A 45 -27.04 3.63 6.49
N VAL A 46 -27.55 4.77 6.01
CA VAL A 46 -28.96 5.16 6.19
C VAL A 46 -29.91 4.21 5.45
N ALA A 47 -29.62 3.89 4.18
CA ALA A 47 -30.43 2.97 3.40
C ALA A 47 -30.57 1.57 4.06
N LEU A 48 -29.54 1.11 4.74
CA LEU A 48 -29.56 -0.20 5.40
C LEU A 48 -30.04 -0.15 6.87
N PHE A 49 -30.42 1.02 7.40
CA PHE A 49 -30.74 1.17 8.82
C PHE A 49 -31.88 0.26 9.27
N ASP A 50 -33.00 0.22 8.52
CA ASP A 50 -34.18 -0.58 8.86
C ASP A 50 -33.84 -2.08 8.96
N TYR A 51 -32.95 -2.56 8.08
CA TYR A 51 -32.46 -3.93 8.14
C TYR A 51 -31.68 -4.23 9.43
N PHE A 52 -30.97 -3.24 9.98
CA PHE A 52 -30.18 -3.35 11.22
C PHE A 52 -30.86 -2.74 12.44
N GLU A 53 -32.13 -2.28 12.33
CA GLU A 53 -32.87 -1.68 13.45
C GLU A 53 -32.89 -2.53 14.72
N PRO A 54 -33.00 -3.88 14.67
CA PRO A 54 -32.96 -4.70 15.89
C PRO A 54 -31.67 -4.57 16.72
N ILE A 55 -30.57 -4.12 16.11
CA ILE A 55 -29.28 -3.88 16.77
C ILE A 55 -28.85 -2.41 16.68
N TRP A 56 -29.80 -1.48 16.56
CA TRP A 56 -29.55 -0.06 16.33
C TRP A 56 -28.51 0.59 17.25
N PRO A 57 -28.39 0.24 18.57
CA PRO A 57 -27.38 0.90 19.40
C PRO A 57 -25.94 0.56 18.96
N ILE A 58 -25.71 -0.69 18.53
CA ILE A 58 -24.40 -1.12 17.99
C ILE A 58 -24.17 -0.44 16.64
N TYR A 59 -25.19 -0.40 15.79
CA TYR A 59 -25.10 0.21 14.46
C TYR A 59 -24.79 1.71 14.55
N ALA A 60 -25.48 2.43 15.43
CA ALA A 60 -25.23 3.85 15.69
C ALA A 60 -23.84 4.11 16.31
N TYR A 61 -23.39 3.25 17.22
CA TYR A 61 -22.00 3.32 17.73
C TYR A 61 -20.99 3.17 16.63
N LEU A 62 -21.15 2.18 15.74
CA LEU A 62 -20.25 1.95 14.62
C LEU A 62 -20.25 3.13 13.66
N GLN A 63 -21.42 3.73 13.34
CA GLN A 63 -21.50 4.95 12.55
C GLN A 63 -20.75 6.11 13.21
N ALA A 64 -20.96 6.34 14.50
CA ALA A 64 -20.25 7.37 15.24
C ALA A 64 -18.73 7.16 15.24
N THR A 65 -18.24 5.91 15.24
CA THR A 65 -16.81 5.63 15.17
C THR A 65 -16.22 5.99 13.81
N VAL A 66 -16.98 5.90 12.70
CA VAL A 66 -16.56 6.41 11.38
C VAL A 66 -16.35 7.91 11.45
N ASP A 67 -17.35 8.66 11.93
CA ASP A 67 -17.29 10.12 12.01
C ASP A 67 -16.13 10.57 12.91
N LEU A 68 -15.97 9.94 14.10
CA LEU A 68 -14.87 10.24 15.02
C LEU A 68 -13.51 9.89 14.44
N HIS A 69 -13.39 8.81 13.70
CA HIS A 69 -12.14 8.44 13.02
C HIS A 69 -11.75 9.51 11.99
N PHE A 70 -12.67 9.87 11.08
CA PHE A 70 -12.40 10.91 10.07
C PHE A 70 -12.14 12.29 10.70
N LEU A 71 -12.86 12.65 11.75
CA LEU A 71 -12.59 13.88 12.51
C LEU A 71 -11.18 13.84 13.12
N SER A 72 -10.73 12.68 13.57
CA SER A 72 -9.40 12.52 14.15
C SER A 72 -8.26 12.76 13.14
N LEU A 73 -8.50 12.54 11.83
CA LEU A 73 -7.56 12.81 10.75
C LEU A 73 -7.33 14.31 10.50
N ALA A 74 -8.19 15.17 11.03
CA ALA A 74 -7.99 16.63 10.99
C ALA A 74 -6.66 17.05 11.64
N ARG A 75 -6.17 16.27 12.60
CA ARG A 75 -4.85 16.47 13.22
C ARG A 75 -3.96 15.26 12.98
N ALA A 76 -2.84 15.47 12.31
CA ALA A 76 -1.81 14.47 12.09
C ALA A 76 -1.23 14.00 13.43
N ARG A 77 -1.76 12.92 13.99
CA ARG A 77 -1.29 12.31 15.25
C ARG A 77 -1.64 10.84 15.31
N MET A 78 -0.63 10.00 15.55
CA MET A 78 -0.86 8.60 15.89
C MET A 78 -1.66 8.48 17.18
N ARG A 79 -2.75 7.76 17.11
CA ARG A 79 -3.67 7.61 18.24
C ARG A 79 -3.22 6.48 19.17
N PRO A 80 -3.47 6.60 20.49
CA PRO A 80 -3.15 5.55 21.47
C PRO A 80 -3.96 4.27 21.19
N LEU A 81 -3.48 3.15 21.75
CA LEU A 81 -4.06 1.83 21.49
C LEU A 81 -5.56 1.77 21.80
N TRP A 82 -5.99 2.38 22.92
CA TRP A 82 -7.41 2.37 23.29
C TRP A 82 -8.29 3.08 22.25
N TRP A 83 -7.84 4.23 21.71
CA TRP A 83 -8.57 4.93 20.65
C TRP A 83 -8.63 4.08 19.37
N ARG A 84 -7.51 3.45 19.01
CA ARG A 84 -7.45 2.59 17.83
C ARG A 84 -8.39 1.40 17.98
N ALA A 85 -8.45 0.78 19.16
CA ALA A 85 -9.31 -0.36 19.44
C ALA A 85 -10.79 -0.02 19.50
N THR A 86 -11.15 1.17 20.04
CA THR A 86 -12.56 1.54 20.27
C THR A 86 -13.12 2.51 19.22
N VAL A 87 -12.30 3.18 18.43
CA VAL A 87 -12.75 4.14 17.43
C VAL A 87 -12.20 3.80 16.05
N SER A 88 -10.87 3.78 15.88
CA SER A 88 -10.32 3.68 14.51
C SER A 88 -10.62 2.33 13.85
N VAL A 89 -10.37 1.21 14.52
CA VAL A 89 -10.62 -0.12 13.94
C VAL A 89 -12.11 -0.40 13.74
N PRO A 90 -13.02 -0.13 14.71
CA PRO A 90 -14.45 -0.22 14.48
C PRO A 90 -14.95 0.69 13.35
N GLY A 91 -14.43 1.93 13.26
CA GLY A 91 -14.78 2.86 12.18
C GLY A 91 -14.33 2.37 10.82
N LEU A 92 -13.09 1.88 10.68
CA LEU A 92 -12.59 1.29 9.45
C LEU A 92 -13.37 0.03 9.06
N PHE A 93 -13.68 -0.83 10.02
CA PHE A 93 -14.53 -2.00 9.83
C PHE A 93 -15.91 -1.62 9.30
N PHE A 94 -16.57 -0.66 9.94
CA PHE A 94 -17.92 -0.25 9.55
C PHE A 94 -17.93 0.48 8.21
N ALA A 95 -16.96 1.37 7.96
CA ALA A 95 -16.81 2.03 6.67
C ALA A 95 -16.58 1.02 5.54
N ALA A 96 -15.73 0.01 5.75
CA ALA A 96 -15.54 -1.05 4.75
C ALA A 96 -16.80 -1.91 4.56
N GLY A 97 -17.44 -2.31 5.66
CA GLY A 97 -18.67 -3.11 5.64
C GLY A 97 -19.80 -2.42 4.89
N THR A 98 -20.03 -1.12 5.16
CA THR A 98 -21.04 -0.33 4.41
C THR A 98 -20.67 -0.18 2.95
N MET A 99 -19.41 0.09 2.59
CA MET A 99 -18.98 0.15 1.19
C MET A 99 -19.18 -1.19 0.45
N LEU A 100 -18.85 -2.30 1.09
CA LEU A 100 -19.11 -3.64 0.55
C LEU A 100 -20.60 -3.95 0.46
N ALA A 101 -21.43 -3.34 1.30
CA ALA A 101 -22.89 -3.51 1.29
C ALA A 101 -23.60 -2.63 0.24
N LEU A 102 -22.88 -1.84 -0.57
CA LEU A 102 -23.48 -1.04 -1.64
C LEU A 102 -24.46 -1.81 -2.55
N PRO A 103 -24.18 -3.06 -2.99
CA PRO A 103 -25.17 -3.80 -3.81
C PRO A 103 -26.51 -4.00 -3.10
N TRP A 104 -26.50 -4.23 -1.79
CA TRP A 104 -27.73 -4.37 -0.98
C TRP A 104 -28.47 -3.05 -0.81
N ALA A 105 -27.75 -1.94 -0.58
CA ALA A 105 -28.36 -0.61 -0.54
C ALA A 105 -29.00 -0.21 -1.88
N VAL A 106 -28.39 -0.62 -3.00
CA VAL A 106 -28.98 -0.42 -4.33
C VAL A 106 -30.25 -1.25 -4.48
N VAL A 107 -30.27 -2.51 -4.05
CA VAL A 107 -31.48 -3.37 -4.09
C VAL A 107 -32.60 -2.77 -3.24
N ASP A 108 -32.28 -2.27 -2.05
CA ASP A 108 -33.22 -1.60 -1.16
C ASP A 108 -33.84 -0.34 -1.82
N ALA A 109 -33.03 0.46 -2.50
CA ALA A 109 -33.50 1.65 -3.21
C ALA A 109 -34.55 1.35 -4.33
N PHE A 110 -34.61 0.10 -4.81
CA PHE A 110 -35.64 -0.39 -5.71
C PHE A 110 -36.87 -1.00 -4.99
N GLY A 111 -36.96 -0.85 -3.65
CA GLY A 111 -38.06 -1.35 -2.83
C GLY A 111 -38.03 -2.87 -2.61
N VAL A 112 -36.87 -3.50 -2.79
CA VAL A 112 -36.66 -4.94 -2.55
C VAL A 112 -35.91 -5.12 -1.24
N THR A 113 -36.46 -5.91 -0.31
CA THR A 113 -35.80 -6.18 0.97
C THR A 113 -34.40 -6.78 0.80
N PRO A 114 -33.35 -6.17 1.34
CA PRO A 114 -31.96 -6.61 1.12
C PRO A 114 -31.58 -7.80 2.01
N HIS A 115 -32.00 -9.00 1.64
CA HIS A 115 -31.63 -10.22 2.36
C HIS A 115 -30.12 -10.42 2.41
N PHE A 116 -29.62 -10.92 3.56
CA PHE A 116 -28.20 -11.25 3.79
C PHE A 116 -27.21 -10.05 3.74
N ALA A 117 -27.67 -8.81 3.90
CA ALA A 117 -26.80 -7.63 3.93
C ALA A 117 -25.67 -7.72 4.98
N TRP A 118 -25.89 -8.49 6.05
CA TRP A 118 -24.88 -8.76 7.08
C TRP A 118 -23.62 -9.48 6.54
N LEU A 119 -23.70 -10.18 5.39
CA LEU A 119 -22.52 -10.83 4.77
C LEU A 119 -21.40 -9.83 4.44
N ALA A 120 -21.75 -8.61 4.04
CA ALA A 120 -20.78 -7.55 3.79
C ALA A 120 -19.93 -7.26 5.04
N PHE A 121 -20.55 -7.27 6.21
CA PHE A 121 -19.86 -7.03 7.49
C PHE A 121 -19.05 -8.25 7.96
N VAL A 122 -19.47 -9.47 7.65
CA VAL A 122 -18.65 -10.68 7.88
C VAL A 122 -17.39 -10.62 7.02
N VAL A 123 -17.52 -10.23 5.76
CA VAL A 123 -16.38 -10.04 4.84
C VAL A 123 -15.46 -8.91 5.35
N ALA A 124 -16.02 -7.80 5.83
CA ALA A 124 -15.25 -6.72 6.44
C ALA A 124 -14.52 -7.17 7.72
N ALA A 125 -15.16 -7.97 8.59
CA ALA A 125 -14.51 -8.53 9.78
C ALA A 125 -13.30 -9.41 9.42
N TRP A 126 -13.44 -10.27 8.41
CA TRP A 126 -12.32 -10.99 7.84
C TRP A 126 -11.25 -10.05 7.28
N GLY A 127 -11.67 -8.96 6.63
CA GLY A 127 -10.77 -7.91 6.13
C GLY A 127 -9.93 -7.25 7.24
N VAL A 128 -10.49 -7.06 8.46
CA VAL A 128 -9.70 -6.58 9.61
C VAL A 128 -8.57 -7.55 9.91
N VAL A 129 -8.86 -8.85 9.99
CA VAL A 129 -7.86 -9.89 10.24
C VAL A 129 -6.76 -9.86 9.18
N GLN A 130 -7.14 -9.84 7.90
CA GLN A 130 -6.18 -9.78 6.78
C GLN A 130 -5.33 -8.50 6.76
N SER A 131 -5.87 -7.38 7.26
CA SER A 131 -5.15 -6.10 7.31
C SER A 131 -4.10 -6.03 8.40
N ILE A 132 -4.28 -6.80 9.48
CA ILE A 132 -3.31 -6.86 10.60
C ILE A 132 -2.36 -8.05 10.48
N TRP A 133 -2.63 -9.00 9.61
CA TRP A 133 -1.79 -10.17 9.38
C TRP A 133 -1.04 -10.04 8.06
N THR A 134 0.29 -9.99 8.12
CA THR A 134 1.17 -10.06 6.95
C THR A 134 1.54 -11.50 6.65
N ARG A 135 1.58 -11.82 5.35
CA ARG A 135 2.04 -13.12 4.89
C ARG A 135 3.52 -13.05 4.55
N GLU A 136 4.32 -13.84 5.24
CA GLU A 136 5.73 -14.03 4.91
C GLU A 136 5.85 -14.96 3.71
N GLU A 137 6.57 -14.50 2.68
CA GLU A 137 6.75 -15.27 1.45
C GLU A 137 8.24 -15.29 1.04
N GLU A 138 8.68 -16.43 0.54
CA GLU A 138 9.92 -16.54 -0.24
C GLU A 138 9.54 -16.77 -1.70
N ILE A 139 10.09 -15.96 -2.58
CA ILE A 139 9.66 -15.89 -3.97
C ILE A 139 10.87 -16.01 -4.88
N ASP A 140 10.91 -17.09 -5.67
CA ASP A 140 11.89 -17.23 -6.74
C ASP A 140 11.44 -16.41 -7.95
N LEU A 141 12.35 -15.60 -8.48
CA LEU A 141 12.17 -14.80 -9.69
C LEU A 141 13.29 -15.11 -10.66
N ALA A 142 12.96 -15.67 -11.82
CA ALA A 142 13.92 -15.93 -12.88
C ALA A 142 13.97 -14.77 -13.89
N LEU A 143 15.13 -14.17 -14.04
CA LEU A 143 15.42 -13.21 -15.10
C LEU A 143 15.88 -14.00 -16.33
N ASP A 144 14.91 -14.42 -17.13
CA ASP A 144 15.08 -15.27 -18.30
C ASP A 144 15.40 -14.45 -19.59
N GLU A 145 15.65 -15.15 -20.70
CA GLU A 145 15.91 -14.55 -22.02
C GLU A 145 14.66 -14.12 -22.79
N ALA A 146 13.45 -14.41 -22.27
CA ALA A 146 12.22 -14.13 -23.01
C ALA A 146 12.03 -12.63 -23.27
N THR A 147 11.73 -12.28 -24.51
CA THR A 147 11.42 -10.91 -24.93
C THR A 147 9.91 -10.75 -25.09
N ILE A 148 9.32 -9.81 -24.36
CA ILE A 148 7.88 -9.63 -24.23
C ILE A 148 7.48 -8.27 -24.83
N GLU A 149 6.68 -8.26 -25.90
CA GLU A 149 6.35 -7.03 -26.64
C GLU A 149 5.61 -5.98 -25.79
N ARG A 150 4.67 -6.41 -24.95
CA ARG A 150 3.82 -5.51 -24.13
C ARG A 150 3.87 -5.89 -22.66
N VAL A 151 3.61 -4.94 -21.78
CA VAL A 151 3.51 -5.22 -20.34
C VAL A 151 2.46 -6.29 -20.10
N ARG A 152 2.87 -7.43 -19.54
CA ARG A 152 1.97 -8.55 -19.16
C ARG A 152 2.52 -9.32 -17.97
N ARG A 153 1.63 -10.09 -17.31
CA ARG A 153 2.07 -11.06 -16.29
C ARG A 153 3.08 -12.04 -16.88
N HIS A 154 4.08 -12.36 -16.08
CA HIS A 154 5.15 -13.26 -16.46
C HIS A 154 5.26 -14.40 -15.44
N PRO A 155 5.54 -15.64 -15.87
CA PRO A 155 5.85 -16.72 -14.95
C PRO A 155 7.05 -16.35 -14.07
N ARG A 156 7.04 -16.72 -12.80
CA ARG A 156 8.19 -16.48 -11.90
C ARG A 156 9.44 -17.24 -12.32
N GLY A 157 9.27 -18.27 -13.14
CA GLY A 157 10.34 -19.17 -13.58
C GLY A 157 10.74 -20.19 -12.51
N LYS A 158 11.84 -20.87 -12.75
CA LYS A 158 12.39 -21.86 -11.82
C LYS A 158 13.70 -21.35 -11.23
N ALA A 159 14.03 -21.82 -10.03
CA ALA A 159 15.33 -21.59 -9.43
C ALA A 159 16.45 -22.06 -10.37
N GLY A 160 17.53 -21.31 -10.45
CA GLY A 160 18.77 -21.70 -11.15
C GLY A 160 19.77 -22.33 -10.18
N ASP A 161 20.82 -22.94 -10.72
CA ASP A 161 21.84 -23.62 -9.91
C ASP A 161 22.80 -22.64 -9.19
N LYS A 162 22.90 -21.39 -9.68
CA LYS A 162 23.74 -20.36 -9.06
C LYS A 162 23.07 -19.74 -7.83
N ARG A 163 23.88 -19.27 -6.89
CA ARG A 163 23.38 -18.50 -5.74
C ARG A 163 22.53 -17.33 -6.23
N PRO A 164 21.27 -17.20 -5.76
CA PRO A 164 20.44 -16.08 -6.11
C PRO A 164 20.85 -14.80 -5.37
N LEU A 165 20.55 -13.64 -5.94
CA LEU A 165 20.54 -12.39 -5.22
C LEU A 165 19.32 -12.37 -4.27
N ARG A 166 19.55 -12.15 -2.97
CA ARG A 166 18.53 -12.18 -1.93
C ARG A 166 18.11 -10.75 -1.57
N ILE A 167 16.89 -10.36 -1.95
CA ILE A 167 16.35 -9.03 -1.70
C ILE A 167 15.14 -9.14 -0.78
N VAL A 168 15.14 -8.46 0.36
CA VAL A 168 13.90 -8.19 1.10
C VAL A 168 13.32 -6.88 0.58
N GLN A 169 12.09 -6.91 0.10
CA GLN A 169 11.35 -5.70 -0.26
C GLN A 169 10.36 -5.32 0.83
N ILE A 170 10.39 -4.07 1.26
CA ILE A 170 9.39 -3.45 2.14
C ILE A 170 8.80 -2.26 1.41
N THR A 171 7.50 -2.20 1.27
CA THR A 171 6.83 -1.08 0.60
C THR A 171 5.46 -0.81 1.21
N ASP A 172 5.01 0.42 1.08
CA ASP A 172 3.66 0.84 1.48
C ASP A 172 3.31 0.43 2.93
N PRO A 173 4.19 0.62 3.93
CA PRO A 173 3.84 0.30 5.30
C PRO A 173 2.71 1.20 5.83
N HIS A 174 2.63 2.45 5.39
CA HIS A 174 1.58 3.39 5.76
C HIS A 174 1.31 3.38 7.26
N LEU A 175 2.27 3.90 8.05
CA LEU A 175 2.11 4.01 9.50
C LEU A 175 0.78 4.68 9.87
N GLY A 176 -0.07 3.97 10.60
CA GLY A 176 -1.44 4.40 10.87
C GLY A 176 -2.17 3.44 11.83
N PRO A 177 -3.52 3.43 11.81
CA PRO A 177 -4.31 2.65 12.76
C PRO A 177 -4.02 1.15 12.72
N LEU A 178 -3.79 0.60 11.52
CA LEU A 178 -3.54 -0.83 11.29
C LEU A 178 -2.05 -1.17 11.23
N MET A 179 -1.15 -0.18 11.05
CA MET A 179 0.30 -0.35 11.09
C MET A 179 0.89 0.49 12.20
N SER A 180 1.15 -0.11 13.36
CA SER A 180 1.79 0.56 14.48
C SER A 180 3.31 0.61 14.33
N VAL A 181 3.98 1.52 15.05
CA VAL A 181 5.43 1.57 15.22
C VAL A 181 6.00 0.20 15.59
N ALA A 182 5.44 -0.44 16.62
CA ALA A 182 5.89 -1.76 17.07
C ALA A 182 5.69 -2.87 16.02
N ARG A 183 4.67 -2.75 15.17
CA ARG A 183 4.43 -3.72 14.09
C ARG A 183 5.46 -3.54 12.98
N LEU A 184 5.67 -2.32 12.47
CA LEU A 184 6.66 -2.06 11.44
C LEU A 184 8.08 -2.37 11.94
N ARG A 185 8.39 -2.04 13.20
CA ARG A 185 9.66 -2.42 13.81
C ARG A 185 9.89 -3.93 13.76
N ARG A 186 8.91 -4.75 14.16
CA ARG A 186 9.02 -6.22 14.07
C ARG A 186 9.19 -6.72 12.63
N ILE A 187 8.56 -6.06 11.65
CA ILE A 187 8.75 -6.38 10.22
C ILE A 187 10.21 -6.10 9.81
N CYS A 188 10.78 -4.97 10.23
CA CYS A 188 12.18 -4.64 9.99
C CYS A 188 13.14 -5.63 10.70
N GLU A 189 12.83 -6.03 11.93
CA GLU A 189 13.59 -7.05 12.67
C GLU A 189 13.61 -8.40 11.93
N ARG A 190 12.44 -8.85 11.42
CA ARG A 190 12.36 -10.07 10.60
C ARG A 190 13.10 -9.91 9.28
N ALA A 191 13.01 -8.75 8.64
CA ALA A 191 13.73 -8.45 7.40
C ALA A 191 15.26 -8.61 7.60
N VAL A 192 15.81 -8.09 8.69
CA VAL A 192 17.22 -8.23 9.06
C VAL A 192 17.56 -9.69 9.35
N ALA A 193 16.72 -10.40 10.10
CA ALA A 193 16.94 -11.80 10.49
C ALA A 193 16.96 -12.77 9.30
N ARG A 194 16.42 -12.38 8.14
CA ARG A 194 16.48 -13.18 6.88
C ARG A 194 17.85 -13.14 6.20
N GLU A 195 18.81 -12.37 6.71
CA GLU A 195 20.16 -12.23 6.16
C GLU A 195 20.16 -11.94 4.63
N PRO A 196 19.47 -10.90 4.17
CA PRO A 196 19.42 -10.56 2.75
C PRO A 196 20.75 -9.94 2.28
N ASP A 197 20.98 -10.00 0.98
CA ASP A 197 22.04 -9.23 0.35
C ASP A 197 21.70 -7.74 0.32
N LEU A 198 20.41 -7.42 0.10
CA LEU A 198 19.86 -6.06 0.06
C LEU A 198 18.48 -6.01 0.74
N ILE A 199 18.19 -4.89 1.41
CA ILE A 199 16.83 -4.49 1.78
C ILE A 199 16.46 -3.25 0.97
N LEU A 200 15.39 -3.33 0.18
CA LEU A 200 14.92 -2.25 -0.69
C LEU A 200 13.53 -1.78 -0.26
N LEU A 201 13.48 -0.50 0.15
CA LEU A 201 12.23 0.14 0.57
C LEU A 201 11.69 0.97 -0.59
N THR A 202 10.53 0.60 -1.11
CA THR A 202 9.98 1.22 -2.32
C THR A 202 8.86 2.24 -2.05
N GLY A 203 8.95 2.97 -0.92
CA GLY A 203 8.19 4.17 -0.64
C GLY A 203 6.87 3.98 0.12
N ASP A 204 6.17 5.10 0.29
CA ASP A 204 4.88 5.26 0.97
C ASP A 204 4.90 4.84 2.45
N PHE A 205 5.81 5.48 3.23
CA PHE A 205 6.04 5.15 4.63
C PHE A 205 4.93 5.62 5.56
N LEU A 206 4.32 6.77 5.27
CA LEU A 206 3.43 7.48 6.17
C LEU A 206 2.00 7.55 5.66
N THR A 207 1.06 7.68 6.62
CA THR A 207 -0.31 8.13 6.36
C THR A 207 -0.51 9.54 6.91
N MET A 208 -1.69 10.11 6.66
CA MET A 208 -2.09 11.40 7.24
C MET A 208 -1.96 11.48 8.77
N GLU A 209 -2.06 10.36 9.49
CA GLU A 209 -1.96 10.32 10.95
C GLU A 209 -0.51 10.41 11.44
N SER A 210 0.45 9.91 10.67
CA SER A 210 1.84 9.76 11.11
C SER A 210 2.76 10.91 10.66
N GLN A 211 2.26 11.87 9.90
CA GLN A 211 3.06 12.97 9.33
C GLN A 211 3.54 14.04 10.34
N ALA A 212 3.16 13.97 11.61
CA ALA A 212 3.49 15.02 12.57
C ALA A 212 4.75 14.76 13.41
N ALA A 213 5.30 13.55 13.44
CA ALA A 213 6.41 13.20 14.31
C ALA A 213 7.42 12.28 13.60
N ALA A 214 8.64 12.79 13.41
CA ALA A 214 9.75 12.05 12.80
C ALA A 214 10.11 10.78 13.60
N SER A 215 10.10 10.84 14.92
CA SER A 215 10.42 9.73 15.81
C SER A 215 9.59 8.46 15.56
N ILE A 216 8.36 8.60 15.08
CA ILE A 216 7.48 7.46 14.79
C ILE A 216 8.08 6.55 13.70
N LEU A 217 8.57 7.16 12.61
CA LEU A 217 9.18 6.42 11.52
C LEU A 217 10.60 5.99 11.88
N GLU A 218 11.37 6.84 12.57
CA GLU A 218 12.72 6.54 13.08
C GLU A 218 12.69 5.29 13.95
N ASP A 219 11.82 5.25 14.98
CA ASP A 219 11.68 4.10 15.88
C ASP A 219 11.27 2.82 15.15
N SER A 220 10.44 2.94 14.12
CA SER A 220 9.98 1.81 13.32
C SER A 220 11.10 1.19 12.47
N LEU A 221 11.94 2.04 11.86
CA LEU A 221 13.00 1.63 10.94
C LEU A 221 14.33 1.34 11.64
N ALA A 222 14.49 1.68 12.92
CA ALA A 222 15.74 1.56 13.66
C ALA A 222 16.47 0.19 13.54
N PRO A 223 15.78 -0.98 13.47
CA PRO A 223 16.46 -2.26 13.27
C PRO A 223 17.27 -2.36 11.98
N LEU A 224 16.91 -1.60 10.94
CA LEU A 224 17.59 -1.62 9.64
C LEU A 224 19.03 -1.10 9.71
N ALA A 225 19.36 -0.29 10.71
CA ALA A 225 20.71 0.22 10.91
C ALA A 225 21.76 -0.90 11.12
N ALA A 226 21.34 -2.10 11.52
CA ALA A 226 22.21 -3.27 11.62
C ALA A 226 22.79 -3.74 10.27
N LEU A 227 22.17 -3.34 9.16
CA LEU A 227 22.62 -3.66 7.80
C LEU A 227 23.04 -2.39 7.03
N GLU A 228 23.69 -1.44 7.69
CA GLU A 228 24.22 -0.23 7.05
C GLU A 228 25.01 -0.57 5.77
N GLY A 229 24.76 0.17 4.68
CA GLY A 229 25.35 -0.07 3.37
C GLY A 229 24.60 -1.10 2.50
N LYS A 230 23.62 -1.83 3.04
CA LYS A 230 22.80 -2.79 2.32
C LYS A 230 21.31 -2.39 2.22
N VAL A 231 20.93 -1.27 2.81
CA VAL A 231 19.54 -0.80 2.88
C VAL A 231 19.38 0.48 2.07
N PHE A 232 18.48 0.43 1.08
CA PHE A 232 18.21 1.55 0.19
C PHE A 232 16.70 1.83 0.12
N ALA A 233 16.34 3.08 -0.18
CA ALA A 233 14.96 3.51 -0.34
C ALA A 233 14.77 4.39 -1.57
N CYS A 234 13.58 4.39 -2.15
CA CYS A 234 13.06 5.47 -3.00
C CYS A 234 11.78 6.04 -2.36
N LEU A 235 11.32 7.19 -2.85
CA LEU A 235 10.08 7.81 -2.37
C LEU A 235 8.87 7.28 -3.12
N GLY A 236 7.74 7.15 -2.39
CA GLY A 236 6.41 7.01 -2.95
C GLY A 236 5.69 8.35 -3.03
N ASN A 237 4.43 8.33 -3.48
CA ASN A 237 3.65 9.57 -3.65
C ASN A 237 3.27 10.23 -2.32
N HIS A 238 3.01 9.46 -1.27
CA HIS A 238 2.66 9.99 0.05
C HIS A 238 3.86 10.53 0.82
N ASP A 239 5.06 10.10 0.49
CA ASP A 239 6.29 10.62 1.11
C ASP A 239 6.55 12.08 0.75
N HIS A 240 6.05 12.53 -0.41
CA HIS A 240 6.10 13.95 -0.83
C HIS A 240 5.19 14.87 0.00
N GLU A 241 4.28 14.33 0.82
CA GLU A 241 3.48 15.13 1.75
C GLU A 241 4.28 15.56 2.98
N ALA A 242 5.33 14.79 3.36
CA ALA A 242 6.21 15.09 4.49
C ALA A 242 7.68 14.73 4.20
N PRO A 243 8.30 15.26 3.14
CA PRO A 243 9.58 14.78 2.61
C PRO A 243 10.75 14.97 3.58
N LEU A 244 10.77 16.03 4.36
CA LEU A 244 11.84 16.28 5.34
C LEU A 244 11.79 15.24 6.48
N LEU A 245 10.60 14.89 6.93
CA LEU A 245 10.39 13.89 7.97
C LEU A 245 10.86 12.50 7.50
N VAL A 246 10.47 12.10 6.29
CA VAL A 246 10.87 10.81 5.71
C VAL A 246 12.39 10.77 5.52
N ARG A 247 13.01 11.82 4.98
CA ARG A 247 14.48 11.90 4.81
C ARG A 247 15.23 11.80 6.13
N SER A 248 14.78 12.51 7.17
CA SER A 248 15.38 12.45 8.50
C SER A 248 15.31 11.04 9.08
N ALA A 249 14.14 10.41 9.03
CA ALA A 249 13.94 9.08 9.59
C ALA A 249 14.77 8.00 8.87
N LEU A 250 14.84 8.05 7.53
CA LEU A 250 15.67 7.14 6.75
C LEU A 250 17.17 7.33 7.09
N ALA A 251 17.63 8.57 7.21
CA ALA A 251 19.02 8.87 7.60
C ALA A 251 19.34 8.35 9.01
N SER A 252 18.45 8.54 9.99
CA SER A 252 18.60 8.02 11.35
C SER A 252 18.69 6.49 11.39
N ALA A 253 17.93 5.81 10.50
CA ALA A 253 17.96 4.36 10.36
C ALA A 253 19.10 3.83 9.46
N LYS A 254 20.04 4.68 9.04
CA LYS A 254 21.15 4.34 8.12
C LYS A 254 20.68 3.78 6.76
N VAL A 255 19.51 4.16 6.33
CA VAL A 255 18.95 3.82 5.02
C VAL A 255 19.39 4.87 4.00
N ARG A 256 20.05 4.44 2.92
CA ARG A 256 20.43 5.34 1.83
C ARG A 256 19.24 5.62 0.93
N LEU A 257 18.75 6.85 0.96
CA LEU A 257 17.67 7.30 0.08
C LEU A 257 18.23 7.67 -1.29
N LEU A 258 17.66 7.11 -2.35
CA LEU A 258 17.95 7.43 -3.74
C LEU A 258 16.74 8.14 -4.36
N VAL A 259 16.93 9.39 -4.78
CA VAL A 259 15.90 10.22 -5.42
C VAL A 259 16.46 10.71 -6.75
N ASP A 260 16.15 10.00 -7.82
CA ASP A 260 16.78 10.14 -9.14
C ASP A 260 18.32 9.97 -9.06
N GLU A 261 18.72 8.97 -8.30
CA GLU A 261 20.13 8.69 -7.99
C GLU A 261 20.50 7.22 -8.24
N GLU A 262 21.80 6.99 -8.40
CA GLU A 262 22.43 5.68 -8.54
C GLU A 262 23.20 5.30 -7.27
N ALA A 263 23.22 3.99 -6.98
CA ALA A 263 24.20 3.37 -6.11
C ALA A 263 24.76 2.09 -6.75
N VAL A 264 26.04 1.84 -6.54
CA VAL A 264 26.67 0.57 -6.93
C VAL A 264 27.00 -0.18 -5.65
N VAL A 265 26.62 -1.44 -5.58
CA VAL A 265 26.77 -2.27 -4.38
C VAL A 265 27.37 -3.61 -4.77
N GLU A 266 28.49 -3.95 -4.10
CA GLU A 266 29.05 -5.30 -4.17
C GLU A 266 28.26 -6.24 -3.26
N THR A 267 27.80 -7.35 -3.83
CA THR A 267 27.07 -8.37 -3.08
C THR A 267 27.72 -9.75 -3.27
N PRO A 268 27.42 -10.73 -2.40
CA PRO A 268 27.89 -12.09 -2.63
C PRO A 268 27.36 -12.76 -3.90
N PHE A 269 26.32 -12.20 -4.50
CA PHE A 269 25.84 -12.58 -5.84
C PHE A 269 26.74 -12.00 -6.94
N GLY A 270 27.26 -10.78 -6.76
CA GLY A 270 28.01 -9.98 -7.72
C GLY A 270 27.62 -8.50 -7.63
N PRO A 271 28.17 -7.65 -8.51
CA PRO A 271 27.89 -6.22 -8.49
C PRO A 271 26.45 -5.90 -8.93
N VAL A 272 25.81 -5.01 -8.21
CA VAL A 272 24.43 -4.54 -8.44
C VAL A 272 24.43 -3.03 -8.64
N GLN A 273 23.87 -2.59 -9.76
CA GLN A 273 23.57 -1.18 -10.02
C GLN A 273 22.14 -0.88 -9.57
N LEU A 274 21.98 -0.11 -8.51
CA LEU A 274 20.69 0.33 -7.99
C LEU A 274 20.33 1.71 -8.54
N ILE A 275 19.11 1.88 -9.03
CA ILE A 275 18.54 3.18 -9.41
C ILE A 275 17.31 3.44 -8.58
N GLY A 276 17.25 4.57 -7.88
CA GLY A 276 16.03 5.04 -7.21
C GLY A 276 15.36 6.11 -8.04
N ALA A 277 14.22 5.80 -8.65
CA ALA A 277 13.42 6.77 -9.40
C ALA A 277 12.46 7.50 -8.47
N ASP A 278 12.44 8.83 -8.54
CA ASP A 278 11.46 9.65 -7.80
C ASP A 278 10.05 9.49 -8.38
N PHE A 279 9.04 9.60 -7.53
CA PHE A 279 7.64 9.53 -7.97
C PHE A 279 7.23 10.79 -8.75
N LYS A 280 6.59 10.61 -9.91
CA LYS A 280 6.03 11.70 -10.72
C LYS A 280 4.59 11.41 -11.14
N PHE A 281 3.68 12.35 -10.87
CA PHE A 281 2.29 12.28 -11.37
C PHE A 281 2.21 12.50 -12.87
N ARG A 282 3.04 13.39 -13.42
CA ARG A 282 3.07 13.79 -14.84
C ARG A 282 4.49 13.73 -15.39
N GLY A 283 4.60 13.67 -16.73
CA GLY A 283 5.90 13.68 -17.39
C GLY A 283 6.76 12.43 -17.16
N ARG A 284 6.17 11.31 -16.74
CA ARG A 284 6.84 10.05 -16.37
C ARG A 284 7.81 9.54 -17.44
N LYS A 285 7.42 9.62 -18.71
CA LYS A 285 8.26 9.18 -19.84
C LYS A 285 9.55 9.99 -19.93
N ALA A 286 9.42 11.32 -20.04
CA ALA A 286 10.59 12.22 -20.15
C ALA A 286 11.50 12.11 -18.91
N HIS A 287 10.91 11.94 -17.72
CA HIS A 287 11.64 11.76 -16.47
C HIS A 287 12.49 10.46 -16.49
N LEU A 288 11.89 9.30 -16.82
CA LEU A 288 12.59 8.03 -16.83
C LEU A 288 13.64 7.94 -17.97
N GLU A 289 13.38 8.59 -19.12
CA GLU A 289 14.37 8.75 -20.17
C GLU A 289 15.57 9.59 -19.75
N ALA A 290 15.32 10.69 -19.00
CA ALA A 290 16.39 11.53 -18.46
C ALA A 290 17.22 10.77 -17.42
N LEU A 291 16.56 10.05 -16.50
CA LEU A 291 17.22 9.23 -15.50
C LEU A 291 18.08 8.11 -16.14
N SER A 292 17.55 7.45 -17.17
CA SER A 292 18.29 6.41 -17.89
C SER A 292 19.51 6.95 -18.63
N ARG A 293 19.46 8.18 -19.15
CA ARG A 293 20.62 8.86 -19.77
C ARG A 293 21.65 9.30 -18.73
N ALA A 294 21.20 9.77 -17.57
CA ALA A 294 22.09 10.20 -16.48
C ALA A 294 22.89 9.04 -15.90
N TYR A 295 22.26 7.87 -15.83
CA TYR A 295 22.86 6.66 -15.28
C TYR A 295 22.78 5.51 -16.30
N PRO A 296 23.70 5.43 -17.24
CA PRO A 296 23.76 4.33 -18.22
C PRO A 296 24.02 3.00 -17.52
N ARG A 297 23.68 1.89 -18.20
CA ARG A 297 23.99 0.56 -17.69
C ARG A 297 25.50 0.39 -17.48
N ARG A 298 25.84 -0.23 -16.36
CA ARG A 298 27.22 -0.62 -16.07
C ARG A 298 27.46 -2.05 -16.54
N PRO A 299 28.44 -2.30 -17.41
CA PRO A 299 28.73 -3.65 -17.88
C PRO A 299 28.97 -4.62 -16.73
N GLY A 300 28.40 -5.83 -16.82
CA GLY A 300 28.53 -6.86 -15.81
C GLY A 300 27.79 -6.63 -14.48
N HIS A 301 27.00 -5.55 -14.36
CA HIS A 301 26.21 -5.27 -13.17
C HIS A 301 24.73 -5.62 -13.37
N LEU A 302 24.15 -6.35 -12.46
CA LEU A 302 22.69 -6.52 -12.43
C LEU A 302 22.04 -5.18 -12.12
N ARG A 303 21.20 -4.67 -13.03
CA ARG A 303 20.54 -3.39 -12.84
C ARG A 303 19.16 -3.57 -12.18
N VAL A 304 19.02 -3.07 -10.96
CA VAL A 304 17.77 -3.06 -10.18
C VAL A 304 17.24 -1.63 -10.08
N VAL A 305 15.99 -1.41 -10.48
CA VAL A 305 15.33 -0.09 -10.44
C VAL A 305 14.23 -0.10 -9.37
N MET A 306 14.35 0.75 -8.38
CA MET A 306 13.26 1.04 -7.43
C MET A 306 12.34 2.09 -8.05
N LEU A 307 11.12 1.70 -8.38
CA LEU A 307 10.11 2.53 -9.06
C LEU A 307 8.76 2.33 -8.36
N HIS A 308 8.43 3.22 -7.44
CA HIS A 308 7.25 3.05 -6.57
C HIS A 308 5.97 2.68 -7.33
N ASP A 309 5.60 3.47 -8.38
CA ASP A 309 4.38 3.25 -9.17
C ASP A 309 4.62 2.30 -10.35
N PRO A 310 4.03 1.08 -10.34
CA PRO A 310 4.15 0.12 -11.43
C PRO A 310 3.53 0.60 -12.75
N GLY A 311 2.61 1.58 -12.71
CA GLY A 311 2.05 2.20 -13.90
C GLY A 311 3.08 2.98 -14.73
N ALA A 312 4.20 3.38 -14.11
CA ALA A 312 5.31 4.03 -14.79
C ALA A 312 6.24 3.06 -15.54
N PHE A 313 6.22 1.76 -15.23
CA PHE A 313 7.08 0.74 -15.86
C PHE A 313 7.00 0.73 -17.39
N ARG A 314 5.82 0.96 -17.96
CA ARG A 314 5.63 1.07 -19.42
C ARG A 314 6.41 2.22 -20.08
N HIS A 315 6.90 3.17 -19.30
CA HIS A 315 7.64 4.35 -19.75
C HIS A 315 9.17 4.24 -19.52
N LEU A 316 9.61 3.23 -18.76
CA LEU A 316 11.04 2.95 -18.64
C LEU A 316 11.61 2.64 -20.04
N PRO A 317 12.74 3.20 -20.46
CA PRO A 317 13.40 2.79 -21.71
C PRO A 317 13.64 1.28 -21.74
N ALA A 318 13.58 0.68 -22.94
CA ALA A 318 13.78 -0.76 -23.08
C ALA A 318 15.18 -1.17 -22.59
N ASP A 319 15.26 -2.34 -21.96
CA ASP A 319 16.48 -2.93 -21.39
C ASP A 319 17.18 -2.07 -20.32
N HIS A 320 16.44 -1.17 -19.68
CA HIS A 320 16.93 -0.33 -18.58
C HIS A 320 16.57 -0.83 -17.17
N GLY A 321 15.95 -2.01 -17.02
CA GLY A 321 15.65 -2.62 -15.74
C GLY A 321 15.69 -4.13 -15.79
N ASP A 322 16.83 -4.77 -15.45
CA ASP A 322 16.85 -6.23 -15.33
C ASP A 322 15.78 -6.69 -14.35
N LEU A 323 15.68 -5.98 -13.21
CA LEU A 323 14.60 -6.11 -12.24
C LEU A 323 14.11 -4.72 -11.83
N VAL A 324 12.81 -4.48 -11.90
CA VAL A 324 12.14 -3.30 -11.37
C VAL A 324 11.31 -3.72 -10.18
N LEU A 325 11.39 -2.98 -9.08
CA LEU A 325 10.62 -3.24 -7.86
C LEU A 325 9.64 -2.09 -7.63
N SER A 326 8.36 -2.44 -7.47
CA SER A 326 7.28 -1.48 -7.25
C SER A 326 6.35 -1.90 -6.10
N GLY A 327 5.58 -0.93 -5.57
CA GLY A 327 4.49 -1.10 -4.63
C GLY A 327 3.22 -0.40 -5.11
N HIS A 328 2.75 0.61 -4.35
CA HIS A 328 1.71 1.59 -4.69
C HIS A 328 0.29 1.03 -4.85
N THR A 329 0.09 -0.06 -5.54
CA THR A 329 -1.23 -0.62 -5.86
C THR A 329 -1.84 -1.41 -4.71
N HIS A 330 -1.05 -1.77 -3.71
CA HIS A 330 -1.44 -2.66 -2.61
C HIS A 330 -2.04 -4.01 -3.07
N GLY A 331 -1.73 -4.45 -4.29
CA GLY A 331 -2.41 -5.56 -4.94
C GLY A 331 -3.91 -5.31 -5.15
N GLY A 332 -4.33 -4.03 -5.17
CA GLY A 332 -5.73 -3.60 -5.27
C GLY A 332 -6.54 -3.71 -3.98
N GLN A 333 -5.95 -4.23 -2.89
CA GLN A 333 -6.54 -4.48 -1.56
C GLN A 333 -7.83 -5.33 -1.54
N LEU A 334 -8.67 -5.23 -2.58
CA LEU A 334 -9.87 -6.05 -2.78
C LEU A 334 -9.60 -7.05 -3.90
N GLY A 335 -9.89 -8.33 -3.68
CA GLY A 335 -9.67 -9.34 -4.71
C GLY A 335 -9.92 -10.77 -4.24
N LEU A 336 -9.51 -11.72 -5.05
CA LEU A 336 -9.74 -13.14 -4.84
C LEU A 336 -8.43 -13.96 -4.72
N LEU A 337 -7.31 -13.30 -4.39
CA LEU A 337 -5.98 -13.95 -4.32
C LEU A 337 -5.94 -15.06 -3.25
N THR A 338 -6.64 -14.88 -2.12
CA THR A 338 -6.74 -15.91 -1.08
C THR A 338 -7.51 -17.14 -1.52
N LEU A 339 -8.28 -17.05 -2.60
CA LEU A 339 -8.98 -18.17 -3.23
C LEU A 339 -8.18 -18.75 -4.41
N GLY A 340 -6.93 -18.32 -4.62
CA GLY A 340 -6.07 -18.77 -5.71
C GLY A 340 -6.40 -18.14 -7.08
N LEU A 341 -7.31 -17.19 -7.14
CA LEU A 341 -7.68 -16.48 -8.38
C LEU A 341 -6.88 -15.20 -8.53
N PRO A 342 -6.39 -14.84 -9.75
CA PRO A 342 -5.49 -13.71 -9.95
C PRO A 342 -6.20 -12.35 -10.02
N TRP A 343 -7.49 -12.28 -9.68
CA TRP A 343 -8.29 -11.09 -9.86
C TRP A 343 -8.28 -10.18 -8.64
N THR A 344 -8.05 -8.91 -8.90
CA THR A 344 -8.12 -7.84 -7.91
C THR A 344 -8.96 -6.68 -8.47
N PHE A 345 -9.39 -5.77 -7.59
CA PHE A 345 -10.10 -4.56 -8.02
C PHE A 345 -9.29 -3.78 -9.07
N VAL A 346 -7.99 -3.61 -8.87
CA VAL A 346 -7.12 -2.90 -9.82
C VAL A 346 -7.05 -3.64 -11.16
N SER A 347 -6.89 -4.96 -11.17
CA SER A 347 -6.76 -5.73 -12.42
C SER A 347 -8.04 -5.78 -13.25
N VAL A 348 -9.21 -5.61 -12.62
CA VAL A 348 -10.50 -5.57 -13.33
C VAL A 348 -10.74 -4.23 -14.00
N PHE A 349 -10.37 -3.13 -13.33
CA PHE A 349 -10.73 -1.77 -13.79
C PHE A 349 -9.59 -1.02 -14.46
N THR A 350 -8.34 -1.51 -14.39
CA THR A 350 -7.17 -0.80 -14.93
C THR A 350 -6.18 -1.76 -15.59
N PRO A 351 -5.38 -1.29 -16.57
CA PRO A 351 -4.29 -2.07 -17.14
C PRO A 351 -2.97 -1.96 -16.32
N ILE A 352 -3.01 -1.40 -15.11
CA ILE A 352 -1.83 -1.20 -14.28
C ILE A 352 -1.41 -2.54 -13.67
N PRO A 353 -0.11 -2.91 -13.72
CA PRO A 353 0.39 -4.05 -12.98
C PRO A 353 0.08 -3.91 -11.48
N ASP A 354 -0.67 -4.85 -10.93
CA ASP A 354 -1.24 -4.71 -9.58
C ASP A 354 -0.52 -5.54 -8.52
N HIS A 355 -0.02 -6.73 -8.88
CA HIS A 355 0.75 -7.60 -7.99
C HIS A 355 1.53 -8.67 -8.77
N GLY A 356 2.57 -9.21 -8.14
CA GLY A 356 3.34 -10.34 -8.68
C GLY A 356 4.31 -9.94 -9.78
N PHE A 357 4.62 -10.89 -10.69
CA PHE A 357 5.70 -10.76 -11.65
C PHE A 357 5.19 -10.42 -13.05
N TRP A 358 5.81 -9.43 -13.68
CA TRP A 358 5.45 -8.88 -14.99
C TRP A 358 6.69 -8.70 -15.86
N ALA A 359 6.49 -8.57 -17.17
CA ALA A 359 7.56 -8.37 -18.12
C ALA A 359 7.17 -7.43 -19.25
N ARG A 360 8.18 -6.73 -19.80
CA ARG A 360 8.14 -5.98 -21.05
C ARG A 360 9.57 -5.92 -21.64
N GLY A 361 9.75 -6.26 -22.92
CA GLY A 361 11.09 -6.46 -23.46
C GLY A 361 11.81 -7.55 -22.67
N LYS A 362 13.06 -7.27 -22.33
CA LYS A 362 13.85 -8.06 -21.38
C LYS A 362 13.71 -7.55 -19.93
N ASP A 363 13.03 -6.42 -19.71
CA ASP A 363 12.78 -5.87 -18.37
C ASP A 363 11.78 -6.73 -17.59
N ARG A 364 12.06 -6.98 -16.32
CA ARG A 364 11.20 -7.72 -15.39
C ARG A 364 10.74 -6.78 -14.27
N LEU A 365 9.48 -6.87 -13.90
CA LEU A 365 8.88 -6.06 -12.83
C LEU A 365 8.26 -6.96 -11.78
N TYR A 366 8.62 -6.76 -10.54
CA TYR A 366 7.90 -7.32 -9.41
C TYR A 366 7.08 -6.23 -8.71
N VAL A 367 5.78 -6.45 -8.58
CA VAL A 367 4.86 -5.56 -7.87
C VAL A 367 4.47 -6.21 -6.56
N HIS A 368 4.96 -5.65 -5.48
CA HIS A 368 4.67 -6.08 -4.12
C HIS A 368 3.28 -5.61 -3.69
N ARG A 369 2.55 -6.45 -2.94
CA ARG A 369 1.18 -6.13 -2.50
C ARG A 369 1.10 -5.10 -1.37
N GLY A 370 2.23 -4.55 -0.94
CA GLY A 370 2.32 -3.63 0.19
C GLY A 370 2.26 -4.35 1.54
N THR A 371 2.95 -3.78 2.51
CA THR A 371 3.05 -4.31 3.88
C THR A 371 1.92 -3.78 4.77
N GLY A 372 1.42 -2.57 4.49
CA GLY A 372 0.33 -1.89 5.21
C GLY A 372 -0.98 -1.82 4.46
N VAL A 373 -1.81 -0.87 4.81
CA VAL A 373 -3.15 -0.62 4.24
C VAL A 373 -3.33 0.87 4.01
N TYR A 374 -3.83 1.26 2.82
CA TYR A 374 -4.16 2.63 2.51
C TYR A 374 -5.23 2.71 1.40
N GLY A 375 -6.02 3.80 1.39
CA GLY A 375 -7.13 4.00 0.44
C GLY A 375 -8.39 3.30 0.90
N PHE A 376 -8.73 2.12 0.37
CA PHE A 376 -9.82 1.32 0.95
C PHE A 376 -9.42 0.89 2.37
N PRO A 377 -10.34 0.99 3.36
CA PRO A 377 -9.95 0.90 4.77
C PRO A 377 -9.45 -0.47 5.23
N LEU A 378 -9.66 -1.53 4.45
CA LEU A 378 -9.26 -2.90 4.78
C LEU A 378 -8.71 -3.64 3.56
N ARG A 379 -8.01 -4.76 3.83
CA ARG A 379 -7.67 -5.76 2.81
C ARG A 379 -8.69 -6.88 2.82
N VAL A 380 -9.26 -7.19 1.67
CA VAL A 380 -10.23 -8.28 1.51
C VAL A 380 -9.80 -9.18 0.36
N GLY A 381 -9.40 -10.39 0.68
CA GLY A 381 -8.93 -11.38 -0.29
C GLY A 381 -7.54 -11.12 -0.88
N VAL A 382 -6.86 -10.04 -0.44
CA VAL A 382 -5.51 -9.67 -0.86
C VAL A 382 -4.65 -9.43 0.39
N PRO A 383 -3.96 -10.45 0.92
CA PRO A 383 -3.17 -10.33 2.15
C PRO A 383 -1.98 -9.39 1.96
N ALA A 384 -1.62 -8.68 3.03
CA ALA A 384 -0.37 -7.93 3.10
C ALA A 384 0.84 -8.87 2.97
N GLU A 385 1.95 -8.36 2.47
CA GLU A 385 3.11 -9.15 2.08
C GLU A 385 4.39 -8.71 2.80
N GLU A 386 5.21 -9.70 3.18
CA GLU A 386 6.60 -9.54 3.58
C GLU A 386 7.43 -10.51 2.74
N SER A 387 8.07 -10.03 1.67
CA SER A 387 8.73 -10.93 0.73
C SER A 387 10.25 -10.88 0.80
N LEU A 388 10.84 -12.08 0.80
CA LEU A 388 12.22 -12.33 0.40
C LEU A 388 12.22 -12.81 -1.05
N LEU A 389 12.72 -11.98 -1.95
CA LEU A 389 12.90 -12.30 -3.36
C LEU A 389 14.25 -13.00 -3.56
N ARG A 390 14.24 -14.18 -4.14
CA ARG A 390 15.42 -14.91 -4.61
C ARG A 390 15.52 -14.72 -6.11
N VAL A 391 16.40 -13.82 -6.54
CA VAL A 391 16.52 -13.43 -7.94
C VAL A 391 17.57 -14.29 -8.63
N HIS A 392 17.13 -15.11 -9.57
CA HIS A 392 17.96 -16.01 -10.38
C HIS A 392 18.19 -15.41 -11.75
N VAL A 393 19.43 -15.10 -12.08
CA VAL A 393 19.80 -14.59 -13.40
C VAL A 393 20.12 -15.77 -14.31
N GLN A 394 19.28 -15.97 -15.31
CA GLN A 394 19.36 -17.07 -16.31
C GLN A 394 19.76 -16.56 -17.71
N ARG A 395 20.22 -15.33 -17.78
CA ARG A 395 20.70 -14.66 -19.01
C ARG A 395 22.03 -13.97 -18.73
N GLU A 396 22.74 -13.60 -19.79
CA GLU A 396 23.89 -12.72 -19.63
C GLU A 396 23.46 -11.34 -19.15
N VAL A 397 24.20 -10.77 -18.20
CA VAL A 397 24.05 -9.40 -17.74
C VAL A 397 24.91 -8.53 -18.64
N PRO A 398 24.31 -7.69 -19.48
CA PRO A 398 25.01 -6.91 -20.48
C PRO A 398 25.92 -5.83 -19.90
#